data_44c44a3f41dac989d22e788589f55daa
#
_entry.id   44c44a3f41dac989d22e788589f55daa
#
_cell.length_a   1.000
_cell.length_b   1.000
_cell.length_c   1.000
_cell.angle_alpha   90.00
_cell.angle_beta   90.00
_cell.angle_gamma   90.00
#
_symmetry.space_group_name_H-M   'P 1'
#
loop_
_entity.id
_entity.type
_entity.pdbx_description
1 polymer ?
#
loop_
_entity_poly.entity_id
_entity_poly.type
_entity_poly.pdbx_seq_one_letter_code
_entity_poly.pdbx_strand_id
1 'polypeptide(L)'
;MAQLRRMWILSLACLLLAGCDNRPKKPDATKGAVAGIVLCADTGKPARFATVTLSAAPKANAKADAIGDQNSPLPATETGITDLNGRFRIEAVEPGRYYAFATQEGYLDPLNGLDFARLDALGTDKERNLDAIDQWKGHLVELTASVHRITEVSLQIERAAEIGGAVTFDDGSPAIGMHFQLFRKSGKSGLTEVGLPLFDGWSTRAVSDSHGHFSVTNLPAGEYAVCALMPSESQDAAPRVCLGNTFRKKDAATVKVQAGETANGADIVIPLSGLHTVAGTVTALADGHALGRGTVRLLYADDREKARETSLLDDGSFSLQYVVEGKYILQVSGAQDAEQKAAEPGADNSQAAAAKVPTAASYADKEIPLAVLNDMDDIQIPLAAPPPDKPQSQ
;
A
#
# COMPACT_ATOMS: atom_id res chain seq x y z
N MET A 1 -19.22 65.00 34.71
CA MET A 1 -19.53 63.88 33.81
C MET A 1 -19.21 64.17 32.32
N ALA A 2 -18.60 65.27 32.00
CA ALA A 2 -18.27 65.61 30.59
C ALA A 2 -16.82 65.34 30.17
N GLN A 3 -15.92 65.01 31.09
CA GLN A 3 -14.53 64.74 30.77
C GLN A 3 -14.17 63.23 30.53
N LEU A 4 -15.01 62.30 31.03
CA LEU A 4 -14.79 60.88 30.77
C LEU A 4 -15.21 60.46 29.36
N ARG A 5 -16.01 61.18 28.61
CA ARG A 5 -16.48 60.86 27.26
C ARG A 5 -15.44 61.20 26.17
N ARG A 6 -14.46 62.05 26.45
CA ARG A 6 -13.43 62.45 25.46
C ARG A 6 -12.21 61.52 25.44
N MET A 7 -11.95 60.75 26.49
CA MET A 7 -10.85 59.81 26.56
C MET A 7 -11.14 58.50 25.83
N TRP A 8 -12.42 58.11 25.66
CA TRP A 8 -12.79 56.86 24.95
C TRP A 8 -12.82 56.99 23.43
N ILE A 9 -12.91 58.17 22.88
CA ILE A 9 -12.91 58.41 21.41
C ILE A 9 -11.50 58.44 20.85
N LEU A 10 -10.50 58.79 21.66
CA LEU A 10 -9.09 58.79 21.23
C LEU A 10 -8.42 57.43 21.29
N SER A 11 -8.89 56.50 22.14
CA SER A 11 -8.36 55.12 22.17
C SER A 11 -8.95 54.21 21.08
N LEU A 12 -10.10 54.53 20.50
CA LEU A 12 -10.70 53.74 19.41
C LEU A 12 -10.15 54.12 18.04
N ALA A 13 -9.55 55.29 17.88
CA ALA A 13 -8.93 55.73 16.63
C ALA A 13 -7.52 55.16 16.37
N CYS A 14 -6.83 54.70 17.42
CA CYS A 14 -5.50 54.05 17.27
C CYS A 14 -5.53 52.55 16.95
N LEU A 15 -6.67 51.87 17.10
CA LEU A 15 -6.81 50.45 16.81
C LEU A 15 -7.19 50.13 15.35
N LEU A 16 -7.48 51.14 14.52
CA LEU A 16 -7.83 50.96 13.09
C LEU A 16 -6.68 51.21 12.13
N LEU A 17 -5.45 51.44 12.62
CA LEU A 17 -4.26 51.64 11.78
C LEU A 17 -3.27 50.48 11.84
N ALA A 18 -3.63 49.31 12.39
CA ALA A 18 -2.98 48.06 12.07
C ALA A 18 -3.42 47.66 10.65
N GLY A 19 -3.08 48.47 9.66
CA GLY A 19 -3.31 48.20 8.27
C GLY A 19 -2.55 46.91 7.92
N CYS A 20 -3.28 45.93 7.39
CA CYS A 20 -2.68 44.86 6.63
C CYS A 20 -1.67 45.50 5.67
N ASP A 21 -0.40 45.29 5.90
CA ASP A 21 0.66 45.72 4.98
C ASP A 21 0.57 44.82 3.74
N ASN A 22 -0.39 45.15 2.88
CA ASN A 22 -0.69 44.52 1.62
C ASN A 22 0.23 45.07 0.49
N ARG A 23 1.44 45.49 0.88
CA ARG A 23 2.45 45.84 -0.13
C ARG A 23 2.83 44.57 -0.88
N PRO A 24 2.75 44.55 -2.22
CA PRO A 24 3.26 43.43 -3.00
C PRO A 24 4.72 43.19 -2.56
N LYS A 25 4.99 41.98 -2.06
CA LYS A 25 6.36 41.58 -1.74
C LYS A 25 7.23 41.87 -2.94
N LYS A 26 8.28 42.67 -2.76
CA LYS A 26 9.26 42.90 -3.84
C LYS A 26 9.73 41.53 -4.34
N PRO A 27 9.74 41.28 -5.67
CA PRO A 27 10.26 40.03 -6.22
C PRO A 27 11.65 39.76 -5.65
N ASP A 28 11.85 38.54 -5.16
CA ASP A 28 13.15 38.13 -4.66
C ASP A 28 14.14 38.10 -5.83
N ALA A 29 15.18 38.94 -5.75
CA ALA A 29 16.16 39.13 -6.80
C ALA A 29 16.98 37.86 -7.09
N THR A 30 16.84 36.79 -6.31
CA THR A 30 17.59 35.52 -6.48
C THR A 30 16.73 34.41 -7.07
N LYS A 31 15.41 34.62 -7.23
CA LYS A 31 14.44 33.63 -7.61
C LYS A 31 13.82 33.89 -8.97
N GLY A 32 13.23 32.86 -9.54
CA GLY A 32 12.45 32.91 -10.77
C GLY A 32 10.95 32.70 -10.52
N ALA A 33 10.22 32.47 -11.58
CA ALA A 33 8.82 32.06 -11.52
C ALA A 33 8.55 30.97 -12.56
N VAL A 34 7.55 30.11 -12.28
CA VAL A 34 7.01 29.15 -13.25
C VAL A 34 5.55 29.51 -13.50
N ALA A 35 5.17 29.65 -14.76
CA ALA A 35 3.80 29.94 -15.15
C ALA A 35 3.36 29.00 -16.27
N GLY A 36 2.07 28.88 -16.47
CA GLY A 36 1.59 28.03 -17.56
C GLY A 36 0.11 27.81 -17.56
N ILE A 37 -0.28 26.75 -18.26
CA ILE A 37 -1.67 26.31 -18.39
C ILE A 37 -1.77 24.81 -18.16
N VAL A 38 -2.87 24.38 -17.54
CA VAL A 38 -3.25 22.98 -17.40
C VAL A 38 -4.52 22.73 -18.22
N LEU A 39 -4.49 21.71 -19.06
CA LEU A 39 -5.61 21.31 -19.92
C LEU A 39 -6.07 19.90 -19.59
N CYS A 40 -7.38 19.65 -19.70
CA CYS A 40 -7.95 18.32 -19.66
C CYS A 40 -7.70 17.62 -21.00
N ALA A 41 -7.01 16.48 -21.00
CA ALA A 41 -6.61 15.76 -22.22
C ALA A 41 -7.79 15.30 -23.08
N ASP A 42 -8.90 14.94 -22.42
CA ASP A 42 -10.13 14.44 -23.05
C ASP A 42 -10.92 15.52 -23.80
N THR A 43 -10.92 16.74 -23.29
CA THR A 43 -11.77 17.83 -23.81
C THR A 43 -10.98 18.99 -24.40
N GLY A 44 -9.68 19.06 -24.17
CA GLY A 44 -8.83 20.22 -24.48
C GLY A 44 -9.22 21.50 -23.73
N LYS A 45 -10.15 21.41 -22.76
CA LYS A 45 -10.60 22.57 -21.98
C LYS A 45 -9.64 22.83 -20.79
N PRO A 46 -9.62 24.09 -20.29
CA PRO A 46 -8.84 24.43 -19.11
C PRO A 46 -9.21 23.59 -17.87
N ALA A 47 -8.21 23.04 -17.20
CA ALA A 47 -8.38 22.42 -15.89
C ALA A 47 -8.43 23.53 -14.83
N ARG A 48 -9.61 23.72 -14.22
CA ARG A 48 -9.88 24.77 -13.24
C ARG A 48 -9.63 24.25 -11.85
N PHE A 49 -8.93 25.05 -11.03
CA PHE A 49 -8.61 24.71 -9.64
C PHE A 49 -7.77 23.45 -9.48
N ALA A 50 -7.04 23.05 -10.51
CA ALA A 50 -6.08 21.98 -10.43
C ALA A 50 -4.87 22.44 -9.59
N THR A 51 -4.34 21.57 -8.76
CA THR A 51 -3.11 21.82 -8.02
C THR A 51 -1.93 21.49 -8.92
N VAL A 52 -1.05 22.45 -9.13
CA VAL A 52 0.22 22.26 -9.85
C VAL A 52 1.33 22.12 -8.82
N THR A 53 2.11 21.08 -8.95
CA THR A 53 3.24 20.78 -8.06
C THR A 53 4.54 20.86 -8.84
N LEU A 54 5.52 21.55 -8.26
CA LEU A 54 6.93 21.48 -8.67
C LEU A 54 7.68 20.63 -7.64
N SER A 55 8.34 19.60 -8.09
CA SER A 55 9.24 18.78 -7.29
C SER A 55 10.66 18.93 -7.78
N ALA A 56 11.61 19.26 -6.90
CA ALA A 56 13.00 19.41 -7.29
C ALA A 56 13.55 18.09 -7.84
N ALA A 57 14.06 18.12 -9.07
CA ALA A 57 14.67 16.94 -9.67
C ALA A 57 15.93 16.54 -8.91
N PRO A 58 16.14 15.25 -8.60
CA PRO A 58 17.33 14.78 -7.90
C PRO A 58 18.60 15.20 -8.65
N LYS A 59 19.60 15.68 -7.91
CA LYS A 59 20.91 15.95 -8.49
C LYS A 59 21.59 14.64 -8.87
N ALA A 60 22.23 14.57 -10.03
CA ALA A 60 22.88 13.36 -10.53
C ALA A 60 23.86 12.69 -9.54
N ASN A 61 24.44 13.49 -8.62
CA ASN A 61 25.39 13.05 -7.60
C ASN A 61 24.86 13.22 -6.16
N ALA A 62 23.54 13.35 -5.97
CA ALA A 62 22.98 13.48 -4.64
C ALA A 62 23.22 12.17 -3.84
N LYS A 63 23.70 12.34 -2.59
CA LYS A 63 23.73 11.24 -1.64
C LYS A 63 22.29 10.76 -1.38
N ALA A 64 22.12 9.49 -1.03
CA ALA A 64 20.81 8.88 -0.82
C ALA A 64 19.89 9.72 0.10
N ASP A 65 20.47 10.34 1.12
CA ASP A 65 19.79 11.18 2.12
C ASP A 65 19.16 12.48 1.58
N ALA A 66 19.43 12.82 0.31
CA ALA A 66 18.90 14.03 -0.35
C ALA A 66 17.78 13.74 -1.37
N ILE A 67 17.38 12.50 -1.51
CA ILE A 67 16.29 12.07 -2.40
C ILE A 67 15.04 11.86 -1.56
N GLY A 68 14.36 12.96 -1.23
CA GLY A 68 13.05 12.94 -0.57
C GLY A 68 13.03 12.34 0.84
N ASP A 69 12.04 12.74 1.61
CA ASP A 69 11.65 12.08 2.86
C ASP A 69 11.19 10.64 2.53
N GLN A 70 11.33 9.73 3.47
CA GLN A 70 11.00 8.29 3.33
C GLN A 70 9.58 8.02 2.80
N ASN A 71 8.73 9.03 2.75
CA ASN A 71 7.33 8.94 2.33
C ASN A 71 7.04 9.46 0.91
N SER A 72 7.98 10.14 0.23
CA SER A 72 7.77 10.58 -1.15
C SER A 72 9.08 10.73 -1.92
N PRO A 73 9.28 9.99 -3.01
CA PRO A 73 10.43 10.17 -3.90
C PRO A 73 10.42 11.51 -4.65
N LEU A 74 9.29 12.19 -4.71
CA LEU A 74 9.11 13.51 -5.31
C LEU A 74 8.38 14.45 -4.33
N PRO A 75 9.07 14.97 -3.30
CA PRO A 75 8.47 15.91 -2.37
C PRO A 75 8.05 17.19 -3.11
N ALA A 76 6.86 17.71 -2.77
CA ALA A 76 6.42 19.00 -3.28
C ALA A 76 7.38 20.09 -2.78
N THR A 77 8.04 20.78 -3.70
CA THR A 77 8.91 21.92 -3.35
C THR A 77 8.12 23.21 -3.36
N GLU A 78 7.29 23.40 -4.39
CA GLU A 78 6.42 24.54 -4.57
C GLU A 78 5.09 24.10 -5.19
N THR A 79 4.02 24.78 -4.84
CA THR A 79 2.67 24.48 -5.37
C THR A 79 1.97 25.74 -5.83
N GLY A 80 1.04 25.57 -6.77
CA GLY A 80 0.14 26.62 -7.25
C GLY A 80 -1.21 26.03 -7.63
N ILE A 81 -2.22 26.88 -7.75
CA ILE A 81 -3.57 26.47 -8.16
C ILE A 81 -3.92 27.17 -9.46
N THR A 82 -4.54 26.46 -10.39
CA THR A 82 -5.00 27.04 -11.66
C THR A 82 -6.24 27.90 -11.47
N ASP A 83 -6.34 28.95 -12.25
CA ASP A 83 -7.51 29.84 -12.32
C ASP A 83 -8.65 29.26 -13.18
N LEU A 84 -9.70 30.06 -13.42
CA LEU A 84 -10.85 29.70 -14.25
C LEU A 84 -10.49 29.42 -15.72
N ASN A 85 -9.32 29.88 -16.18
CA ASN A 85 -8.80 29.67 -17.52
C ASN A 85 -7.72 28.55 -17.55
N GLY A 86 -7.54 27.84 -16.44
CA GLY A 86 -6.53 26.80 -16.31
C GLY A 86 -5.10 27.34 -16.18
N ARG A 87 -4.93 28.66 -16.00
CA ARG A 87 -3.61 29.30 -15.88
C ARG A 87 -3.15 29.26 -14.44
N PHE A 88 -1.87 29.07 -14.25
CA PHE A 88 -1.23 29.14 -12.95
C PHE A 88 0.06 29.96 -13.00
N ARG A 89 0.50 30.42 -11.81
CA ARG A 89 1.77 31.08 -11.63
C ARG A 89 2.30 30.81 -10.23
N ILE A 90 3.51 30.27 -10.18
CA ILE A 90 4.26 29.96 -8.96
C ILE A 90 5.42 30.93 -8.90
N GLU A 91 5.42 31.79 -7.90
CA GLU A 91 6.43 32.82 -7.69
C GLU A 91 7.54 32.34 -6.76
N ALA A 92 8.65 33.02 -6.76
CA ALA A 92 9.77 32.80 -5.86
C ALA A 92 10.35 31.37 -5.91
N VAL A 93 10.38 30.77 -7.12
CA VAL A 93 10.95 29.44 -7.35
C VAL A 93 12.48 29.55 -7.36
N GLU A 94 13.15 28.72 -6.58
CA GLU A 94 14.61 28.64 -6.57
C GLU A 94 15.15 28.19 -7.95
N PRO A 95 16.31 28.69 -8.38
CA PRO A 95 16.91 28.22 -9.62
C PRO A 95 17.28 26.75 -9.54
N GLY A 96 16.85 25.95 -10.52
CA GLY A 96 17.10 24.51 -10.51
C GLY A 96 16.27 23.73 -11.53
N ARG A 97 16.48 22.42 -11.55
CA ARG A 97 15.68 21.48 -12.34
C ARG A 97 14.52 20.97 -11.51
N TYR A 98 13.34 20.91 -12.13
CA TYR A 98 12.11 20.47 -11.49
C TYR A 98 11.35 19.50 -12.38
N TYR A 99 10.58 18.64 -11.75
CA TYR A 99 9.47 17.93 -12.37
C TYR A 99 8.18 18.67 -12.02
N ALA A 100 7.39 19.02 -13.06
CA ALA A 100 6.09 19.66 -12.91
C ALA A 100 4.99 18.67 -13.28
N PHE A 101 3.95 18.63 -12.47
CA PHE A 101 2.75 17.87 -12.72
C PHE A 101 1.53 18.56 -12.10
N ALA A 102 0.34 18.16 -12.52
CA ALA A 102 -0.90 18.70 -12.00
C ALA A 102 -1.81 17.57 -11.51
N THR A 103 -2.52 17.82 -10.40
CA THR A 103 -3.48 16.90 -9.81
C THR A 103 -4.84 17.59 -9.66
N GLN A 104 -5.90 16.83 -9.85
CA GLN A 104 -7.28 17.26 -9.64
C GLN A 104 -8.16 16.07 -9.37
N GLU A 105 -9.16 16.22 -8.49
CA GLU A 105 -10.14 15.17 -8.23
C GLU A 105 -10.85 14.74 -9.51
N GLY A 106 -11.04 13.43 -9.71
CA GLY A 106 -11.61 12.84 -10.92
C GLY A 106 -10.65 12.75 -12.12
N TYR A 107 -9.39 13.12 -11.93
CA TYR A 107 -8.31 12.94 -12.91
C TYR A 107 -7.23 12.05 -12.35
N LEU A 108 -6.49 11.38 -13.23
CA LEU A 108 -5.38 10.53 -12.83
C LEU A 108 -4.32 11.36 -12.09
N ASP A 109 -3.91 10.86 -10.96
CA ASP A 109 -2.68 11.32 -10.35
C ASP A 109 -1.51 10.81 -11.21
N PRO A 110 -0.65 11.70 -11.74
CA PRO A 110 0.49 11.30 -12.56
C PRO A 110 1.50 10.43 -11.81
N LEU A 111 1.44 10.41 -10.48
CA LEU A 111 2.26 9.55 -9.63
C LEU A 111 1.59 8.19 -9.34
N ASN A 112 0.43 7.90 -9.94
CA ASN A 112 -0.23 6.62 -9.84
C ASN A 112 0.42 5.57 -10.77
N GLY A 113 0.23 4.29 -10.45
CA GLY A 113 0.63 3.19 -11.34
C GLY A 113 2.07 2.69 -11.16
N LEU A 114 2.68 2.87 -9.99
CA LEU A 114 3.96 2.24 -9.66
C LEU A 114 3.85 0.71 -9.67
N ASP A 115 4.86 0.07 -10.22
CA ASP A 115 5.07 -1.37 -10.09
C ASP A 115 5.78 -1.66 -8.75
N PHE A 116 4.98 -1.91 -7.71
CA PHE A 116 5.49 -2.19 -6.37
C PHE A 116 6.29 -3.48 -6.30
N ALA A 117 5.92 -4.52 -7.07
CA ALA A 117 6.67 -5.77 -7.10
C ALA A 117 8.11 -5.54 -7.62
N ARG A 118 8.25 -4.64 -8.59
CA ARG A 118 9.55 -4.21 -9.08
C ARG A 118 10.30 -3.40 -8.03
N LEU A 119 9.63 -2.48 -7.33
CA LEU A 119 10.25 -1.67 -6.28
C LEU A 119 10.70 -2.52 -5.09
N ASP A 120 9.91 -3.51 -4.69
CA ASP A 120 10.22 -4.40 -3.57
C ASP A 120 11.40 -5.34 -3.87
N ALA A 121 11.67 -5.63 -5.13
CA ALA A 121 12.83 -6.39 -5.55
C ALA A 121 14.16 -5.61 -5.44
N LEU A 122 14.09 -4.28 -5.24
CA LEU A 122 15.27 -3.42 -5.13
C LEU A 122 15.79 -3.38 -3.68
N GLY A 123 17.11 -3.43 -3.54
CA GLY A 123 17.75 -3.63 -2.23
C GLY A 123 17.85 -2.38 -1.35
N THR A 124 17.72 -1.17 -1.92
CA THR A 124 17.93 0.10 -1.19
C THR A 124 16.84 1.12 -1.51
N ASP A 125 16.52 1.99 -0.55
CA ASP A 125 15.56 3.09 -0.74
C ASP A 125 15.97 4.02 -1.88
N LYS A 126 17.26 4.19 -2.11
CA LYS A 126 17.77 4.99 -3.22
C LYS A 126 17.40 4.37 -4.58
N GLU A 127 17.57 3.06 -4.73
CA GLU A 127 17.22 2.36 -5.96
C GLU A 127 15.73 2.39 -6.19
N ARG A 128 14.93 2.17 -5.14
CA ARG A 128 13.47 2.28 -5.16
C ARG A 128 13.00 3.67 -5.62
N ASN A 129 13.54 4.73 -5.03
CA ASN A 129 13.17 6.11 -5.37
C ASN A 129 13.57 6.48 -6.80
N LEU A 130 14.75 6.06 -7.26
CA LEU A 130 15.18 6.31 -8.63
C LEU A 130 14.32 5.55 -9.64
N ASP A 131 13.97 4.30 -9.35
CA ASP A 131 13.10 3.49 -10.20
C ASP A 131 11.69 4.04 -10.24
N ALA A 132 11.13 4.49 -9.10
CA ALA A 132 9.84 5.15 -9.05
C ALA A 132 9.80 6.41 -9.91
N ILE A 133 10.81 7.28 -9.81
CA ILE A 133 10.94 8.46 -10.66
C ILE A 133 11.05 8.07 -12.13
N ASP A 134 11.77 7.01 -12.44
CA ASP A 134 11.92 6.53 -13.82
C ASP A 134 10.59 6.01 -14.39
N GLN A 135 9.79 5.31 -13.60
CA GLN A 135 8.44 4.90 -13.97
C GLN A 135 7.52 6.11 -14.24
N TRP A 136 7.65 7.19 -13.47
CA TRP A 136 6.82 8.40 -13.60
C TRP A 136 7.27 9.38 -14.68
N LYS A 137 8.51 9.33 -15.15
CA LYS A 137 9.07 10.31 -16.12
C LYS A 137 8.20 10.54 -17.35
N GLY A 138 7.48 9.51 -17.80
CA GLY A 138 6.55 9.61 -18.92
C GLY A 138 5.33 10.52 -18.67
N HIS A 139 5.03 10.79 -17.39
CA HIS A 139 3.87 11.56 -16.93
C HIS A 139 4.27 12.93 -16.35
N LEU A 140 5.56 13.18 -16.16
CA LEU A 140 6.09 14.40 -15.57
C LEU A 140 6.73 15.30 -16.64
N VAL A 141 6.57 16.61 -16.49
CA VAL A 141 7.22 17.58 -17.37
C VAL A 141 8.47 18.12 -16.69
N GLU A 142 9.64 17.86 -17.27
CA GLU A 142 10.89 18.40 -16.77
C GLU A 142 11.06 19.85 -17.22
N LEU A 143 11.43 20.74 -16.30
CA LEU A 143 11.72 22.15 -16.56
C LEU A 143 12.94 22.64 -15.76
N THR A 144 13.49 23.77 -16.20
CA THR A 144 14.56 24.46 -15.47
C THR A 144 14.11 25.88 -15.13
N ALA A 145 14.01 26.15 -13.83
CA ALA A 145 13.78 27.50 -13.33
C ALA A 145 15.10 28.29 -13.29
N SER A 146 15.07 29.54 -13.72
CA SER A 146 16.23 30.45 -13.77
C SER A 146 15.92 31.77 -13.07
N VAL A 147 16.96 32.38 -12.51
CA VAL A 147 16.85 33.68 -11.82
C VAL A 147 16.25 34.73 -12.76
N HIS A 148 15.34 35.56 -12.26
CA HIS A 148 14.67 36.67 -12.96
C HIS A 148 13.92 36.25 -14.24
N ARG A 149 13.63 34.98 -14.43
CA ARG A 149 12.90 34.49 -15.61
C ARG A 149 11.58 33.81 -15.18
N ILE A 150 10.61 33.94 -16.07
CA ILE A 150 9.39 33.11 -16.02
C ILE A 150 9.63 31.94 -16.96
N THR A 151 9.58 30.74 -16.43
CA THR A 151 9.59 29.51 -17.24
C THR A 151 8.16 29.14 -17.53
N GLU A 152 7.79 29.05 -18.81
CA GLU A 152 6.46 28.64 -19.22
C GLU A 152 6.37 27.13 -19.42
N VAL A 153 5.27 26.52 -18.96
CA VAL A 153 5.00 25.10 -19.10
C VAL A 153 3.54 24.84 -19.41
N SER A 154 3.25 23.84 -20.24
CA SER A 154 1.91 23.33 -20.47
C SER A 154 1.80 21.92 -19.92
N LEU A 155 0.79 21.70 -19.08
CA LEU A 155 0.50 20.41 -18.45
C LEU A 155 -0.84 19.87 -18.96
N GLN A 156 -0.98 18.55 -18.95
CA GLN A 156 -2.24 17.88 -19.26
C GLN A 156 -2.59 16.93 -18.13
N ILE A 157 -3.88 16.82 -17.83
CA ILE A 157 -4.43 15.84 -16.89
C ILE A 157 -5.41 14.93 -17.62
N GLU A 158 -5.34 13.63 -17.33
CA GLU A 158 -6.18 12.60 -17.94
C GLU A 158 -7.32 12.25 -16.98
N ARG A 159 -8.52 11.98 -17.52
CA ARG A 159 -9.63 11.51 -16.70
C ARG A 159 -9.34 10.16 -16.09
N ALA A 160 -9.60 10.04 -14.79
CA ALA A 160 -9.53 8.77 -14.09
C ALA A 160 -10.77 7.93 -14.37
N ALA A 161 -10.59 6.61 -14.44
CA ALA A 161 -11.67 5.67 -14.38
C ALA A 161 -12.01 5.30 -12.94
N GLU A 162 -13.21 4.72 -12.75
CA GLU A 162 -13.73 4.28 -11.47
C GLU A 162 -14.38 2.91 -11.62
N ILE A 163 -14.22 2.05 -10.59
CA ILE A 163 -14.91 0.76 -10.49
C ILE A 163 -15.67 0.76 -9.18
N GLY A 164 -17.01 0.60 -9.25
CA GLY A 164 -17.90 0.54 -8.09
C GLY A 164 -18.68 -0.76 -8.06
N GLY A 165 -19.08 -1.18 -6.85
CA GLY A 165 -19.88 -2.36 -6.63
C GLY A 165 -20.33 -2.48 -5.19
N ALA A 166 -20.90 -3.63 -4.86
CA ALA A 166 -21.29 -4.00 -3.51
C ALA A 166 -20.57 -5.29 -3.08
N VAL A 167 -20.21 -5.37 -1.81
CA VAL A 167 -19.74 -6.60 -1.19
C VAL A 167 -20.74 -7.02 -0.10
N THR A 168 -21.23 -8.25 -0.21
CA THR A 168 -22.20 -8.83 0.70
C THR A 168 -21.76 -10.21 1.15
N PHE A 169 -22.31 -10.68 2.25
CA PHE A 169 -22.24 -12.09 2.59
C PHE A 169 -23.31 -12.88 1.85
N ASP A 170 -23.19 -14.21 1.81
CA ASP A 170 -24.15 -15.09 1.14
C ASP A 170 -25.54 -15.13 1.82
N ASP A 171 -25.67 -14.64 3.05
CA ASP A 171 -26.94 -14.41 3.74
C ASP A 171 -27.63 -13.09 3.33
N GLY A 172 -27.01 -12.31 2.42
CA GLY A 172 -27.50 -11.03 1.94
C GLY A 172 -27.12 -9.83 2.83
N SER A 173 -26.47 -10.03 3.95
CA SER A 173 -26.02 -8.92 4.79
C SER A 173 -24.82 -8.17 4.16
N PRO A 174 -24.69 -6.84 4.36
CA PRO A 174 -23.58 -6.08 3.82
C PRO A 174 -22.26 -6.42 4.52
N ALA A 175 -21.20 -6.60 3.75
CA ALA A 175 -19.85 -6.75 4.29
C ALA A 175 -19.21 -5.37 4.48
N ILE A 176 -19.31 -4.85 5.70
CA ILE A 176 -18.92 -3.49 6.08
C ILE A 176 -17.43 -3.41 6.41
N GLY A 177 -16.76 -2.33 6.01
CA GLY A 177 -15.37 -2.06 6.37
C GLY A 177 -14.35 -2.99 5.69
N MET A 178 -14.74 -3.65 4.60
CA MET A 178 -13.85 -4.51 3.83
C MET A 178 -12.86 -3.65 3.04
N HIS A 179 -11.59 -3.99 3.11
CA HIS A 179 -10.55 -3.41 2.26
C HIS A 179 -10.49 -4.13 0.91
N PHE A 180 -10.03 -3.41 -0.12
CA PHE A 180 -9.94 -3.96 -1.46
C PHE A 180 -8.50 -3.98 -1.97
N GLN A 181 -8.19 -5.04 -2.73
CA GLN A 181 -6.97 -5.20 -3.47
C GLN A 181 -7.31 -5.24 -4.96
N LEU A 182 -6.53 -4.52 -5.75
CA LEU A 182 -6.74 -4.41 -7.19
C LEU A 182 -5.62 -5.12 -7.95
N PHE A 183 -5.99 -5.81 -9.01
CA PHE A 183 -5.05 -6.40 -9.94
C PHE A 183 -5.34 -5.92 -11.35
N ARG A 184 -4.33 -5.43 -12.05
CA ARG A 184 -4.45 -5.05 -13.46
C ARG A 184 -4.02 -6.19 -14.35
N LYS A 185 -4.78 -6.46 -15.39
CA LYS A 185 -4.40 -7.43 -16.42
C LYS A 185 -3.32 -6.82 -17.29
N SER A 186 -2.14 -7.42 -17.30
CA SER A 186 -0.98 -6.98 -18.07
C SER A 186 -0.62 -8.01 -19.12
N GLY A 187 -1.00 -7.77 -20.37
CA GLY A 187 -0.66 -8.58 -21.53
C GLY A 187 -0.87 -10.07 -21.33
N LYS A 188 0.18 -10.88 -21.58
CA LYS A 188 0.18 -12.33 -21.39
C LYS A 188 0.57 -12.75 -19.97
N SER A 189 1.04 -11.84 -19.14
CA SER A 189 1.60 -12.13 -17.81
C SER A 189 0.56 -12.32 -16.72
N GLY A 190 -0.72 -12.19 -17.01
CA GLY A 190 -1.79 -12.38 -16.04
C GLY A 190 -2.09 -11.12 -15.23
N LEU A 191 -2.54 -11.31 -13.99
CA LEU A 191 -2.97 -10.23 -13.08
C LEU A 191 -1.79 -9.76 -12.21
N THR A 192 -1.40 -8.50 -12.37
CA THR A 192 -0.38 -7.83 -11.56
C THR A 192 -1.06 -6.91 -10.55
N GLU A 193 -0.63 -6.93 -9.30
CA GLU A 193 -1.17 -6.05 -8.27
C GLU A 193 -0.90 -4.59 -8.62
N VAL A 194 -1.93 -3.78 -8.46
CA VAL A 194 -1.84 -2.33 -8.62
C VAL A 194 -1.58 -1.74 -7.25
N GLY A 195 -0.40 -1.18 -7.08
CA GLY A 195 -0.13 -0.35 -5.92
C GLY A 195 -0.99 0.90 -5.95
N LEU A 196 -1.81 1.08 -4.94
CA LEU A 196 -2.51 2.34 -4.72
C LEU A 196 -1.50 3.33 -4.14
N PRO A 197 -1.50 4.60 -4.60
CA PRO A 197 -0.51 5.56 -4.15
C PRO A 197 -0.56 5.73 -2.63
N LEU A 198 0.60 5.59 -1.99
CA LEU A 198 0.78 5.69 -0.53
C LEU A 198 0.92 7.14 -0.06
N PHE A 199 0.70 8.13 -0.93
CA PHE A 199 1.03 9.53 -0.64
C PHE A 199 -0.11 10.27 0.06
N ASP A 200 0.23 10.83 1.20
CA ASP A 200 -0.44 11.86 2.01
C ASP A 200 -1.96 12.04 1.81
N GLY A 201 -2.73 11.39 2.69
CA GLY A 201 -4.16 11.64 2.85
C GLY A 201 -5.05 11.06 1.75
N TRP A 202 -4.48 10.56 0.67
CA TRP A 202 -5.17 9.90 -0.45
C TRP A 202 -4.98 8.39 -0.43
N SER A 203 -4.88 7.78 0.73
CA SER A 203 -5.02 6.33 0.82
C SER A 203 -6.47 6.00 0.46
N THR A 204 -6.77 6.02 -0.82
CA THR A 204 -7.97 5.40 -1.39
C THR A 204 -7.80 3.88 -1.32
N ARG A 205 -7.56 3.37 -0.12
CA ARG A 205 -7.98 2.02 0.17
C ARG A 205 -9.48 2.09 0.09
N ALA A 206 -10.03 1.67 -1.04
CA ALA A 206 -11.44 1.50 -1.14
C ALA A 206 -11.85 0.64 0.06
N VAL A 207 -12.79 1.14 0.84
CA VAL A 207 -13.35 0.45 1.99
C VAL A 207 -14.85 0.43 1.78
N SER A 208 -15.48 -0.71 1.97
CA SER A 208 -16.93 -0.78 1.87
C SER A 208 -17.61 0.03 2.96
N ASP A 209 -18.65 0.75 2.59
CA ASP A 209 -19.48 1.58 3.48
C ASP A 209 -20.43 0.72 4.36
N SER A 210 -21.31 1.39 5.11
CA SER A 210 -22.31 0.75 5.97
C SER A 210 -23.36 -0.09 5.21
N HIS A 211 -23.42 0.00 3.90
CA HIS A 211 -24.30 -0.78 3.03
C HIS A 211 -23.55 -1.81 2.19
N GLY A 212 -22.23 -1.94 2.42
CA GLY A 212 -21.36 -2.79 1.64
C GLY A 212 -20.93 -2.21 0.30
N HIS A 213 -21.30 -0.97 -0.06
CA HIS A 213 -20.88 -0.36 -1.31
C HIS A 213 -19.42 0.09 -1.24
N PHE A 214 -18.73 -0.03 -2.35
CA PHE A 214 -17.36 0.46 -2.51
C PHE A 214 -17.17 1.16 -3.84
N SER A 215 -16.17 2.03 -3.90
CA SER A 215 -15.69 2.65 -5.11
C SER A 215 -14.17 2.70 -5.10
N VAL A 216 -13.57 2.24 -6.19
CA VAL A 216 -12.14 2.38 -6.45
C VAL A 216 -11.96 3.41 -7.54
N THR A 217 -11.44 4.57 -7.18
CA THR A 217 -11.24 5.72 -8.06
C THR A 217 -9.79 5.84 -8.52
N ASN A 218 -9.50 6.84 -9.33
CA ASN A 218 -8.14 7.19 -9.77
C ASN A 218 -7.46 6.08 -10.57
N LEU A 219 -8.22 5.37 -11.40
CA LEU A 219 -7.73 4.25 -12.20
C LEU A 219 -7.38 4.69 -13.63
N PRO A 220 -6.22 4.32 -14.15
CA PRO A 220 -5.95 4.36 -15.59
C PRO A 220 -6.93 3.46 -16.35
N ALA A 221 -7.19 3.78 -17.62
CA ALA A 221 -7.92 2.86 -18.51
C ALA A 221 -7.23 1.48 -18.51
N GLY A 222 -8.02 0.42 -18.37
CA GLY A 222 -7.46 -0.93 -18.24
C GLY A 222 -8.52 -2.01 -17.99
N GLU A 223 -8.04 -3.20 -17.71
CA GLU A 223 -8.85 -4.35 -17.30
C GLU A 223 -8.37 -4.79 -15.92
N TYR A 224 -9.30 -4.87 -14.96
CA TYR A 224 -8.99 -5.04 -13.54
C TYR A 224 -9.78 -6.16 -12.90
N ALA A 225 -9.14 -6.92 -12.01
CA ALA A 225 -9.82 -7.75 -11.02
C ALA A 225 -9.83 -7.02 -9.69
N VAL A 226 -10.98 -7.02 -9.01
CA VAL A 226 -11.18 -6.44 -7.68
C VAL A 226 -11.36 -7.59 -6.70
N CYS A 227 -10.67 -7.52 -5.56
CA CYS A 227 -10.77 -8.52 -4.51
C CYS A 227 -11.03 -7.82 -3.17
N ALA A 228 -12.03 -8.27 -2.43
CA ALA A 228 -12.27 -7.89 -1.05
C ALA A 228 -11.34 -8.71 -0.13
N LEU A 229 -10.70 -8.05 0.81
CA LEU A 229 -9.82 -8.68 1.80
C LEU A 229 -10.61 -9.00 3.06
N MET A 230 -10.55 -10.27 3.49
CA MET A 230 -11.12 -10.69 4.76
C MET A 230 -10.28 -10.17 5.93
N PRO A 231 -10.87 -9.88 7.10
CA PRO A 231 -10.10 -9.49 8.27
C PRO A 231 -9.04 -10.53 8.63
N SER A 232 -7.81 -10.08 8.88
CA SER A 232 -6.69 -10.93 9.28
C SER A 232 -5.72 -10.10 10.12
N GLU A 233 -4.98 -10.75 11.02
CA GLU A 233 -3.93 -10.09 11.82
C GLU A 233 -2.78 -9.60 10.96
N SER A 234 -2.53 -10.23 9.81
CA SER A 234 -1.54 -9.82 8.81
C SER A 234 -2.20 -9.53 7.47
N GLN A 235 -1.98 -8.34 6.92
CA GLN A 235 -2.52 -7.96 5.61
C GLN A 235 -1.95 -8.83 4.47
N ASP A 236 -0.70 -9.27 4.57
CA ASP A 236 -0.05 -10.12 3.56
C ASP A 236 -0.62 -11.54 3.51
N ALA A 237 -1.20 -11.98 4.62
CA ALA A 237 -1.84 -13.29 4.75
C ALA A 237 -3.38 -13.22 4.69
N ALA A 238 -3.96 -12.02 4.53
CA ALA A 238 -5.41 -11.84 4.51
C ALA A 238 -6.05 -12.66 3.37
N PRO A 239 -7.04 -13.50 3.68
CA PRO A 239 -7.80 -14.17 2.65
C PRO A 239 -8.57 -13.16 1.82
N ARG A 240 -8.72 -13.44 0.53
CA ARG A 240 -9.43 -12.56 -0.40
C ARG A 240 -10.57 -13.27 -1.10
N VAL A 241 -11.63 -12.52 -1.40
CA VAL A 241 -12.68 -12.96 -2.33
C VAL A 241 -12.68 -11.98 -3.48
N CYS A 242 -12.46 -12.48 -4.68
CA CYS A 242 -12.35 -11.67 -5.89
C CYS A 242 -13.67 -11.66 -6.67
N LEU A 243 -13.82 -10.70 -7.57
CA LEU A 243 -14.92 -10.63 -8.50
C LEU A 243 -15.12 -11.97 -9.25
N GLY A 244 -16.35 -12.43 -9.32
CA GLY A 244 -16.68 -13.80 -9.70
C GLY A 244 -16.76 -14.75 -8.50
N ASN A 245 -16.75 -14.22 -7.27
CA ASN A 245 -16.90 -14.93 -5.99
C ASN A 245 -15.85 -16.04 -5.81
N THR A 246 -14.63 -15.81 -6.26
CA THR A 246 -13.53 -16.77 -6.18
C THR A 246 -12.45 -16.32 -5.19
N PHE A 247 -11.86 -17.28 -4.49
CA PHE A 247 -10.73 -17.04 -3.57
C PHE A 247 -9.36 -17.03 -4.28
N ARG A 248 -9.35 -17.39 -5.56
CA ARG A 248 -8.13 -17.50 -6.34
C ARG A 248 -8.02 -16.34 -7.34
N LYS A 249 -6.91 -15.60 -7.24
CA LYS A 249 -6.64 -14.48 -8.15
C LYS A 249 -6.70 -14.90 -9.63
N LYS A 250 -6.20 -16.09 -9.97
CA LYS A 250 -6.16 -16.57 -11.36
C LYS A 250 -7.54 -16.79 -11.98
N ASP A 251 -8.55 -17.08 -11.15
CA ASP A 251 -9.93 -17.37 -11.56
C ASP A 251 -10.84 -16.15 -11.44
N ALA A 252 -10.29 -15.00 -11.02
CA ALA A 252 -11.04 -13.77 -10.82
C ALA A 252 -11.59 -13.25 -12.16
N ALA A 253 -12.87 -12.86 -12.16
CA ALA A 253 -13.45 -12.09 -13.25
C ALA A 253 -12.84 -10.69 -13.30
N THR A 254 -12.86 -10.08 -14.50
CA THR A 254 -12.26 -8.76 -14.71
C THR A 254 -13.30 -7.77 -15.23
N VAL A 255 -13.12 -6.49 -14.84
CA VAL A 255 -13.88 -5.34 -15.35
C VAL A 255 -12.97 -4.51 -16.22
N LYS A 256 -13.45 -4.14 -17.41
CA LYS A 256 -12.73 -3.24 -18.31
C LYS A 256 -13.30 -1.83 -18.17
N VAL A 257 -12.41 -0.85 -17.99
CA VAL A 257 -12.77 0.57 -17.89
C VAL A 257 -11.96 1.41 -18.86
N GLN A 258 -12.59 2.46 -19.38
CA GLN A 258 -11.96 3.49 -20.19
C GLN A 258 -11.70 4.76 -19.37
N ALA A 259 -10.87 5.66 -19.90
CA ALA A 259 -10.62 6.94 -19.24
C ALA A 259 -11.94 7.72 -19.03
N GLY A 260 -12.20 8.13 -17.79
CA GLY A 260 -13.43 8.83 -17.40
C GLY A 260 -14.68 7.96 -17.28
N GLU A 261 -14.56 6.65 -17.41
CA GLU A 261 -15.67 5.71 -17.24
C GLU A 261 -15.83 5.32 -15.78
N THR A 262 -17.09 5.26 -15.33
CA THR A 262 -17.47 4.63 -14.05
C THR A 262 -18.16 3.29 -14.38
N ALA A 263 -17.48 2.19 -14.09
CA ALA A 263 -18.05 0.86 -14.20
C ALA A 263 -18.66 0.44 -12.87
N ASN A 264 -19.98 0.25 -12.84
CA ASN A 264 -20.71 -0.25 -11.68
C ASN A 264 -21.03 -1.73 -11.84
N GLY A 265 -21.37 -2.40 -10.71
CA GLY A 265 -21.75 -3.81 -10.70
C GLY A 265 -20.57 -4.77 -10.56
N ALA A 266 -19.44 -4.31 -10.02
CA ALA A 266 -18.35 -5.18 -9.58
C ALA A 266 -18.71 -5.85 -8.24
N ASP A 267 -19.83 -6.58 -8.23
CA ASP A 267 -20.41 -7.14 -7.00
C ASP A 267 -19.67 -8.42 -6.57
N ILE A 268 -19.39 -8.52 -5.27
CA ILE A 268 -18.68 -9.64 -4.66
C ILE A 268 -19.55 -10.23 -3.56
N VAL A 269 -19.76 -11.53 -3.59
CA VAL A 269 -20.44 -12.28 -2.51
C VAL A 269 -19.43 -13.13 -1.77
N ILE A 270 -19.34 -12.96 -0.45
CA ILE A 270 -18.47 -13.74 0.44
C ILE A 270 -19.29 -14.94 0.96
N PRO A 271 -18.92 -16.17 0.59
CA PRO A 271 -19.69 -17.36 1.00
C PRO A 271 -19.31 -17.79 2.42
N LEU A 272 -20.00 -17.29 3.44
CA LEU A 272 -19.77 -17.67 4.85
C LEU A 272 -19.95 -19.16 5.08
N SER A 273 -20.97 -19.77 4.46
CA SER A 273 -21.33 -21.17 4.62
C SER A 273 -20.27 -22.14 4.07
N GLY A 274 -19.43 -21.69 3.16
CA GLY A 274 -18.35 -22.49 2.57
C GLY A 274 -16.95 -22.20 3.14
N LEU A 275 -16.87 -21.49 4.28
CA LEU A 275 -15.61 -21.14 4.92
C LEU A 275 -15.39 -21.97 6.19
N HIS A 276 -14.27 -22.67 6.24
CA HIS A 276 -13.90 -23.60 7.29
C HIS A 276 -12.64 -23.16 8.03
N THR A 277 -12.44 -23.71 9.20
CA THR A 277 -11.22 -23.63 9.99
C THR A 277 -10.44 -24.93 9.86
N VAL A 278 -9.13 -24.82 9.63
CA VAL A 278 -8.20 -25.96 9.65
C VAL A 278 -7.21 -25.72 10.77
N ALA A 279 -7.31 -26.48 11.85
CA ALA A 279 -6.49 -26.34 13.03
C ALA A 279 -5.88 -27.67 13.47
N GLY A 280 -4.82 -27.58 14.26
CA GLY A 280 -4.13 -28.76 14.75
C GLY A 280 -2.88 -28.44 15.54
N THR A 281 -2.06 -29.46 15.78
CA THR A 281 -0.81 -29.37 16.53
C THR A 281 0.34 -30.03 15.78
N VAL A 282 1.52 -29.43 15.88
CA VAL A 282 2.76 -29.96 15.35
C VAL A 282 3.65 -30.42 16.50
N THR A 283 4.09 -31.67 16.45
CA THR A 283 4.85 -32.31 17.52
C THR A 283 6.09 -33.00 17.00
N ALA A 284 7.08 -33.21 17.85
CA ALA A 284 8.22 -34.05 17.54
C ALA A 284 7.81 -35.54 17.51
N LEU A 285 8.20 -36.27 16.47
CA LEU A 285 7.88 -37.70 16.32
C LEU A 285 8.53 -38.59 17.41
N ALA A 286 9.64 -38.14 17.97
CA ALA A 286 10.45 -38.96 18.87
C ALA A 286 9.79 -39.15 20.24
N ASP A 287 9.18 -38.09 20.79
CA ASP A 287 8.65 -38.08 22.18
C ASP A 287 7.34 -37.31 22.31
N GLY A 288 6.83 -36.74 21.24
CA GLY A 288 5.54 -36.07 21.20
C GLY A 288 5.53 -34.65 21.77
N HIS A 289 6.66 -34.06 22.10
CA HIS A 289 6.65 -32.67 22.58
C HIS A 289 6.23 -31.69 21.48
N ALA A 290 5.65 -30.55 21.87
CA ALA A 290 5.16 -29.52 20.98
C ALA A 290 6.31 -28.71 20.35
N LEU A 291 6.15 -28.32 19.08
CA LEU A 291 7.12 -27.51 18.35
C LEU A 291 6.60 -26.08 18.25
N GLY A 292 7.26 -25.14 18.94
CA GLY A 292 6.75 -23.76 19.12
C GLY A 292 7.16 -22.75 18.05
N ARG A 293 7.88 -23.17 17.01
CA ARG A 293 8.30 -22.31 15.90
C ARG A 293 8.14 -23.03 14.59
N GLY A 294 7.85 -22.28 13.55
CA GLY A 294 7.69 -22.80 12.18
C GLY A 294 6.51 -22.14 11.48
N THR A 295 6.38 -22.45 10.20
CA THR A 295 5.31 -21.94 9.35
C THR A 295 4.46 -23.08 8.84
N VAL A 296 3.15 -22.94 8.97
CA VAL A 296 2.15 -23.84 8.40
C VAL A 296 1.50 -23.17 7.20
N ARG A 297 1.61 -23.79 6.02
CA ARG A 297 1.02 -23.32 4.77
C ARG A 297 -0.03 -24.30 4.27
N LEU A 298 -1.10 -23.75 3.75
CA LEU A 298 -2.09 -24.50 2.98
C LEU A 298 -1.94 -24.09 1.52
N LEU A 299 -1.55 -25.04 0.68
CA LEU A 299 -1.32 -24.84 -0.77
C LEU A 299 -2.44 -25.54 -1.54
N TYR A 300 -2.95 -24.92 -2.61
CA TYR A 300 -3.86 -25.60 -3.52
C TYR A 300 -3.18 -26.81 -4.15
N ALA A 301 -3.87 -27.96 -4.20
CA ALA A 301 -3.26 -29.21 -4.65
C ALA A 301 -2.92 -29.23 -6.15
N ASP A 302 -3.57 -28.38 -6.96
CA ASP A 302 -3.41 -28.36 -8.44
C ASP A 302 -2.18 -27.59 -8.92
N ASP A 303 -1.85 -26.44 -8.29
CA ASP A 303 -0.76 -25.58 -8.76
C ASP A 303 0.17 -25.09 -7.64
N ARG A 304 -0.09 -25.52 -6.39
CA ARG A 304 0.67 -25.16 -5.20
C ARG A 304 0.66 -23.65 -4.89
N GLU A 305 -0.29 -22.88 -5.45
CA GLU A 305 -0.53 -21.50 -5.02
C GLU A 305 -0.87 -21.49 -3.53
N LYS A 306 -0.31 -20.54 -2.79
CA LYS A 306 -0.57 -20.40 -1.34
C LYS A 306 -2.01 -19.95 -1.11
N ALA A 307 -2.80 -20.79 -0.43
CA ALA A 307 -4.16 -20.46 -0.01
C ALA A 307 -4.15 -19.72 1.33
N ARG A 308 -3.43 -20.27 2.33
CA ARG A 308 -3.34 -19.74 3.70
C ARG A 308 -1.96 -19.98 4.29
N GLU A 309 -1.61 -19.18 5.28
CA GLU A 309 -0.35 -19.30 6.02
C GLU A 309 -0.56 -18.83 7.46
N THR A 310 0.07 -19.50 8.41
CA THR A 310 0.14 -19.09 9.81
C THR A 310 1.45 -19.57 10.43
N SER A 311 1.84 -18.95 11.55
CA SER A 311 2.97 -19.42 12.34
C SER A 311 2.48 -20.40 13.42
N LEU A 312 3.36 -21.32 13.83
CA LEU A 312 3.14 -22.15 15.01
C LEU A 312 3.16 -21.27 16.26
N LEU A 313 2.26 -21.56 17.18
CA LEU A 313 2.30 -21.02 18.55
C LEU A 313 3.27 -21.83 19.41
N ASP A 314 3.63 -21.31 20.59
CA ASP A 314 4.61 -21.93 21.51
C ASP A 314 4.19 -23.33 21.99
N ASP A 315 2.89 -23.63 21.98
CA ASP A 315 2.32 -24.95 22.31
C ASP A 315 2.21 -25.89 21.11
N GLY A 316 2.78 -25.50 19.96
CA GLY A 316 2.74 -26.25 18.71
C GLY A 316 1.41 -26.17 17.97
N SER A 317 0.45 -25.41 18.45
CA SER A 317 -0.84 -25.27 17.80
C SER A 317 -0.76 -24.31 16.59
N PHE A 318 -1.66 -24.54 15.64
CA PHE A 318 -1.90 -23.64 14.50
C PHE A 318 -3.40 -23.58 14.18
N SER A 319 -3.82 -22.47 13.57
CA SER A 319 -5.17 -22.30 13.05
C SER A 319 -5.15 -21.51 11.76
N LEU A 320 -5.76 -22.06 10.71
CA LEU A 320 -5.95 -21.46 9.41
C LEU A 320 -7.44 -21.20 9.20
N GLN A 321 -7.85 -19.96 9.31
CA GLN A 321 -9.25 -19.55 9.18
C GLN A 321 -9.62 -19.25 7.72
N TYR A 322 -10.91 -19.24 7.41
CA TYR A 322 -11.48 -18.89 6.10
C TYR A 322 -10.95 -19.78 4.97
N VAL A 323 -10.85 -21.06 5.19
CA VAL A 323 -10.46 -22.06 4.19
C VAL A 323 -11.69 -22.51 3.45
N VAL A 324 -11.67 -22.41 2.11
CA VAL A 324 -12.77 -22.90 1.26
C VAL A 324 -12.70 -24.41 1.11
N GLU A 325 -13.84 -25.04 0.87
CA GLU A 325 -13.88 -26.47 0.52
C GLU A 325 -12.95 -26.75 -0.69
N GLY A 326 -12.16 -27.82 -0.56
CA GLY A 326 -11.23 -28.15 -1.64
C GLY A 326 -10.15 -29.17 -1.28
N LYS A 327 -9.28 -29.39 -2.25
CA LYS A 327 -8.09 -30.26 -2.09
C LYS A 327 -6.84 -29.41 -1.93
N TYR A 328 -6.08 -29.68 -0.90
CA TYR A 328 -4.91 -28.92 -0.52
C TYR A 328 -3.72 -29.80 -0.19
N ILE A 329 -2.56 -29.15 -0.07
CA ILE A 329 -1.36 -29.69 0.55
C ILE A 329 -1.09 -28.84 1.78
N LEU A 330 -1.14 -29.45 2.97
CA LEU A 330 -0.73 -28.83 4.23
C LEU A 330 0.78 -29.02 4.37
N GLN A 331 1.52 -27.92 4.34
CA GLN A 331 2.98 -27.91 4.45
C GLN A 331 3.40 -27.30 5.77
N VAL A 332 4.26 -28.00 6.52
CA VAL A 332 4.94 -27.49 7.70
C VAL A 332 6.42 -27.34 7.38
N SER A 333 6.98 -26.16 7.63
CA SER A 333 8.40 -25.85 7.32
C SER A 333 9.04 -25.01 8.43
N GLY A 334 10.36 -25.21 8.59
CA GLY A 334 11.16 -24.45 9.55
C GLY A 334 10.78 -24.69 11.00
N ALA A 335 10.18 -25.85 11.32
CA ALA A 335 9.76 -26.18 12.67
C ALA A 335 10.98 -26.34 13.62
N GLN A 336 10.86 -25.80 14.83
CA GLN A 336 11.88 -25.83 15.89
C GLN A 336 11.22 -26.01 17.25
N ASP A 337 12.00 -26.45 18.23
CA ASP A 337 11.57 -26.47 19.62
C ASP A 337 11.11 -25.07 20.05
N ALA A 338 10.13 -25.00 20.94
CA ALA A 338 9.76 -23.77 21.60
C ALA A 338 10.96 -23.18 22.36
N GLU A 339 11.13 -21.86 22.38
CA GLU A 339 12.15 -21.24 23.22
C GLU A 339 11.88 -21.61 24.68
N GLN A 340 12.83 -22.29 25.30
CA GLN A 340 12.81 -22.40 26.74
C GLN A 340 12.96 -20.97 27.30
N LYS A 341 11.88 -20.44 27.87
CA LYS A 341 11.91 -19.15 28.57
C LYS A 341 13.00 -19.29 29.64
N ALA A 342 14.10 -18.56 29.46
CA ALA A 342 15.17 -18.55 30.44
C ALA A 342 14.53 -18.24 31.79
N ALA A 343 14.70 -19.12 32.78
CA ALA A 343 14.22 -18.88 34.13
C ALA A 343 14.77 -17.51 34.57
N GLU A 344 13.91 -16.62 35.08
CA GLU A 344 14.32 -15.34 35.61
C GLU A 344 15.51 -15.59 36.57
N PRO A 345 16.65 -14.88 36.43
CA PRO A 345 17.75 -15.06 37.32
C PRO A 345 17.29 -14.62 38.71
N GLY A 346 16.97 -15.60 39.55
CA GLY A 346 16.85 -15.37 40.98
C GLY A 346 18.17 -14.78 41.49
N ALA A 347 18.08 -13.69 42.24
CA ALA A 347 19.19 -13.00 42.83
C ALA A 347 20.16 -13.99 43.51
N ASP A 348 21.45 -13.81 43.26
CA ASP A 348 22.63 -14.49 43.79
C ASP A 348 23.18 -15.68 42.98
N ASN A 349 24.08 -15.34 42.05
CA ASN A 349 25.34 -16.04 41.91
C ASN A 349 26.31 -15.37 40.91
N SER A 350 27.33 -14.75 41.43
CA SER A 350 28.53 -14.35 40.72
C SER A 350 29.37 -15.58 40.37
N GLN A 351 29.13 -16.22 39.25
CA GLN A 351 29.97 -17.11 38.43
C GLN A 351 29.11 -17.98 37.51
N ALA A 352 28.49 -17.39 36.50
CA ALA A 352 27.95 -18.18 35.38
C ALA A 352 28.89 -18.00 34.18
N ALA A 353 29.74 -19.00 33.96
CA ALA A 353 30.34 -19.20 32.66
C ALA A 353 29.27 -19.14 31.58
N ALA A 354 29.54 -18.44 30.47
CA ALA A 354 28.64 -18.32 29.33
C ALA A 354 28.18 -19.73 28.89
N ALA A 355 27.02 -20.14 29.40
CA ALA A 355 26.34 -21.33 28.92
C ALA A 355 25.96 -21.05 27.49
N LYS A 356 26.51 -21.81 26.52
CA LYS A 356 26.08 -21.86 25.14
C LYS A 356 24.54 -22.07 25.16
N VAL A 357 23.78 -21.08 24.69
CA VAL A 357 22.35 -21.23 24.45
C VAL A 357 22.23 -22.47 23.54
N PRO A 358 21.48 -23.54 23.96
CA PRO A 358 21.32 -24.70 23.11
C PRO A 358 20.68 -24.22 21.81
N THR A 359 21.29 -24.54 20.68
CA THR A 359 20.69 -24.28 19.36
C THR A 359 19.41 -25.11 19.31
N ALA A 360 18.25 -24.46 19.18
CA ALA A 360 16.97 -25.14 19.07
C ALA A 360 17.05 -26.22 17.97
N ALA A 361 16.60 -27.44 18.27
CA ALA A 361 16.61 -28.51 17.28
C ALA A 361 15.65 -28.11 16.14
N SER A 362 16.09 -28.31 14.91
CA SER A 362 15.25 -28.10 13.73
C SER A 362 14.69 -29.45 13.25
N TYR A 363 13.54 -29.41 12.59
CA TYR A 363 12.81 -30.59 12.15
C TYR A 363 12.66 -30.59 10.63
N ALA A 364 12.47 -31.79 10.06
CA ALA A 364 12.29 -31.95 8.62
C ALA A 364 10.93 -31.36 8.18
N ASP A 365 10.93 -30.66 7.06
CA ASP A 365 9.70 -30.18 6.44
C ASP A 365 8.79 -31.36 6.08
N LYS A 366 7.48 -31.16 6.19
CA LYS A 366 6.48 -32.19 5.91
C LYS A 366 5.33 -31.64 5.09
N GLU A 367 4.88 -32.42 4.12
CA GLU A 367 3.69 -32.16 3.32
C GLU A 367 2.66 -33.26 3.49
N ILE A 368 1.40 -32.89 3.66
CA ILE A 368 0.28 -33.81 3.87
C ILE A 368 -0.84 -33.40 2.91
N PRO A 369 -1.32 -34.29 2.02
CA PRO A 369 -2.52 -34.03 1.24
C PRO A 369 -3.73 -33.94 2.16
N LEU A 370 -4.55 -32.88 1.96
CA LEU A 370 -5.70 -32.59 2.81
C LEU A 370 -6.92 -32.30 1.92
N ALA A 371 -8.08 -32.85 2.28
CA ALA A 371 -9.36 -32.49 1.71
C ALA A 371 -10.20 -31.80 2.78
N VAL A 372 -10.48 -30.51 2.56
CA VAL A 372 -11.31 -29.71 3.48
C VAL A 372 -12.75 -29.76 2.96
N LEU A 373 -13.66 -30.29 3.75
CA LEU A 373 -15.11 -30.37 3.49
C LEU A 373 -15.94 -29.81 4.65
N ASN A 374 -15.31 -29.56 5.78
CA ASN A 374 -15.86 -29.02 7.01
C ASN A 374 -14.73 -28.53 7.90
N ASP A 375 -15.05 -27.98 9.07
CA ASP A 375 -14.06 -27.62 10.07
C ASP A 375 -13.23 -28.83 10.51
N MET A 376 -11.94 -28.61 10.69
CA MET A 376 -10.97 -29.64 11.09
C MET A 376 -10.13 -29.10 12.24
N ASP A 377 -10.38 -29.55 13.47
CA ASP A 377 -9.81 -28.96 14.69
C ASP A 377 -8.73 -29.81 15.34
N ASP A 378 -8.49 -31.05 14.86
CA ASP A 378 -7.61 -32.01 15.53
C ASP A 378 -6.60 -32.69 14.60
N ILE A 379 -5.93 -31.87 13.77
CA ILE A 379 -4.90 -32.39 12.88
C ILE A 379 -3.58 -32.55 13.65
N GLN A 380 -3.12 -33.80 13.76
CA GLN A 380 -1.84 -34.11 14.41
C GLN A 380 -0.73 -34.30 13.40
N ILE A 381 0.35 -33.52 13.52
CA ILE A 381 1.47 -33.51 12.56
C ILE A 381 2.78 -33.83 13.30
N PRO A 382 3.13 -35.12 13.42
CA PRO A 382 4.44 -35.48 13.94
C PRO A 382 5.54 -35.25 12.92
N LEU A 383 6.61 -34.53 13.31
CA LEU A 383 7.79 -34.24 12.50
C LEU A 383 9.00 -35.05 12.97
N ALA A 384 9.75 -35.59 12.03
CA ALA A 384 11.00 -36.26 12.31
C ALA A 384 12.16 -35.24 12.45
N ALA A 385 13.16 -35.58 13.25
CA ALA A 385 14.42 -34.85 13.22
C ALA A 385 15.04 -34.91 11.79
N PRO A 386 15.79 -33.89 11.36
CA PRO A 386 16.41 -33.90 10.04
C PRO A 386 17.41 -35.08 9.96
N PRO A 387 17.59 -35.64 8.77
CA PRO A 387 18.61 -36.66 8.60
C PRO A 387 19.99 -36.06 8.93
N PRO A 388 20.88 -36.79 9.58
CA PRO A 388 22.21 -36.31 9.90
C PRO A 388 22.92 -35.84 8.65
N ASP A 389 23.55 -34.65 8.73
CA ASP A 389 24.33 -34.11 7.62
C ASP A 389 25.29 -35.16 7.10
N LYS A 390 25.22 -35.43 5.77
CA LYS A 390 26.25 -36.27 5.13
C LYS A 390 27.58 -35.60 5.38
N PRO A 391 28.59 -36.36 5.90
CA PRO A 391 29.92 -35.80 6.09
C PRO A 391 30.40 -35.28 4.73
N GLN A 392 30.72 -33.99 4.66
CA GLN A 392 31.38 -33.43 3.49
C GLN A 392 32.66 -34.21 3.27
N SER A 393 32.72 -34.96 2.20
CA SER A 393 33.94 -35.61 1.75
C SER A 393 34.98 -34.53 1.45
N GLN A 394 36.01 -34.49 2.28
CA GLN A 394 37.23 -33.71 2.06
C GLN A 394 37.91 -34.06 0.75
#